data_34e850c23b1c2a2c7cbe5cc823c5c523
#
_entry.id   34e850c23b1c2a2c7cbe5cc823c5c523
#
_cell.length_a   1.000
_cell.length_b   1.000
_cell.length_c   1.000
_cell.angle_alpha   90.00
_cell.angle_beta   90.00
_cell.angle_gamma   90.00
#
_symmetry.space_group_name_H-M   'P 1'
#
loop_
_entity.id
_entity.type
_entity.pdbx_description
1 polymer ?
#
loop_
_entity_poly.entity_id
_entity_poly.type
_entity_poly.pdbx_seq_one_letter_code
_entity_poly.pdbx_strand_id
1 'polypeptide(L)'
;MTLVQGIPIIMGANIGTTATGWILSISSIGGSAADLLSASTIFSIISITGVLFFMLSNTLAKKNTGIILLALGVLLNGMQLMSSAMIPLRINASFLNAMSVASNPFLCITIGILVTAVVQSCSASIGILQALAVTGVIENRAAIYLVVGMSIGACVPVLLSSIGANMNGRRTAFSYLYFDAIGGAVFMILIEDRKSVV
;
A
#
# COMPACT_ATOMS: atom_id res chain seq x y z
N MET A 1 -7.04 4.86 -25.75
CA MET A 1 -7.60 5.38 -24.50
C MET A 1 -7.43 6.89 -24.50
N THR A 2 -8.48 7.64 -24.24
CA THR A 2 -8.43 9.10 -24.15
C THR A 2 -8.03 9.53 -22.74
N LEU A 3 -7.55 10.75 -22.55
CA LEU A 3 -7.21 11.31 -21.25
C LEU A 3 -8.42 11.28 -20.28
N VAL A 4 -9.62 11.61 -20.82
CA VAL A 4 -10.88 11.61 -20.06
C VAL A 4 -11.25 10.22 -19.52
N GLN A 5 -10.84 9.15 -20.20
CA GLN A 5 -11.01 7.77 -19.72
C GLN A 5 -9.90 7.34 -18.76
N GLY A 6 -8.69 7.87 -18.93
CA GLY A 6 -7.53 7.49 -18.09
C GLY A 6 -7.60 8.04 -16.67
N ILE A 7 -8.01 9.30 -16.50
CA ILE A 7 -8.06 9.96 -15.19
C ILE A 7 -8.98 9.23 -14.19
N PRO A 8 -10.24 8.90 -14.50
CA PRO A 8 -11.10 8.17 -13.57
C PRO A 8 -10.56 6.80 -13.16
N ILE A 9 -9.85 6.11 -14.06
CA ILE A 9 -9.23 4.81 -13.75
C ILE A 9 -8.13 4.98 -12.69
N ILE A 10 -7.29 6.00 -12.85
CA ILE A 10 -6.23 6.31 -11.86
C ILE A 10 -6.83 6.67 -10.50
N MET A 11 -7.87 7.53 -10.49
CA MET A 11 -8.55 7.88 -9.24
C MET A 11 -9.17 6.65 -8.57
N GLY A 12 -9.78 5.76 -9.36
CA GLY A 12 -10.32 4.49 -8.87
C GLY A 12 -9.23 3.56 -8.32
N ALA A 13 -8.07 3.51 -8.95
CA ALA A 13 -6.93 2.73 -8.46
C ALA A 13 -6.42 3.25 -7.11
N ASN A 14 -6.32 4.56 -6.90
CA ASN A 14 -5.93 5.16 -5.63
C ASN A 14 -6.95 4.87 -4.52
N ILE A 15 -8.25 4.94 -4.81
CA ILE A 15 -9.31 4.53 -3.87
C ILE A 15 -9.16 3.04 -3.53
N GLY A 16 -8.90 2.18 -4.51
CA GLY A 16 -8.67 0.76 -4.30
C GLY A 16 -7.46 0.47 -3.41
N THR A 17 -6.37 1.21 -3.59
CA THR A 17 -5.17 1.12 -2.71
C THR A 17 -5.51 1.49 -1.28
N THR A 18 -6.35 2.51 -1.05
CA THR A 18 -6.82 2.88 0.29
C THR A 18 -7.62 1.75 0.93
N ALA A 19 -8.51 1.09 0.18
CA ALA A 19 -9.26 -0.06 0.68
C ALA A 19 -8.33 -1.20 1.12
N THR A 20 -7.25 -1.47 0.38
CA THR A 20 -6.23 -2.45 0.78
C THR A 20 -5.56 -2.04 2.10
N GLY A 21 -5.24 -0.77 2.29
CA GLY A 21 -4.69 -0.23 3.55
C GLY A 21 -5.64 -0.45 4.74
N TRP A 22 -6.95 -0.26 4.55
CA TRP A 22 -7.97 -0.55 5.59
C TRP A 22 -8.00 -2.03 5.97
N ILE A 23 -8.00 -2.94 4.98
CA ILE A 23 -7.98 -4.40 5.23
C ILE A 23 -6.74 -4.78 6.04
N LEU A 24 -5.57 -4.24 5.69
CA LEU A 24 -4.33 -4.47 6.45
C LEU A 24 -4.43 -3.96 7.88
N SER A 25 -4.99 -2.77 8.07
CA SER A 25 -5.13 -2.14 9.39
C SER A 25 -6.03 -2.97 10.30
N ILE A 26 -7.14 -3.46 9.77
CA ILE A 26 -8.06 -4.33 10.51
C ILE A 26 -7.39 -5.65 10.90
N SER A 27 -6.57 -6.21 10.02
CA SER A 27 -5.85 -7.46 10.29
C SER A 27 -4.82 -7.35 11.41
N SER A 28 -4.35 -6.14 11.72
CA SER A 28 -3.38 -5.88 12.79
C SER A 28 -4.00 -5.62 14.17
N ILE A 29 -5.32 -5.38 14.25
CA ILE A 29 -6.03 -5.04 15.50
C ILE A 29 -6.46 -6.29 16.30
N GLY A 30 -6.31 -7.51 15.75
CA GLY A 30 -6.73 -8.76 16.36
C GLY A 30 -6.03 -9.03 17.70
N GLY A 31 -6.74 -8.79 18.80
CA GLY A 31 -6.34 -9.16 20.15
C GLY A 31 -6.84 -10.56 20.51
N SER A 32 -6.31 -11.14 21.57
CA SER A 32 -6.29 -12.50 22.07
C SER A 32 -7.55 -13.39 22.06
N ALA A 33 -8.72 -12.91 21.68
CA ALA A 33 -9.90 -13.76 21.40
C ALA A 33 -9.95 -14.23 19.93
N ALA A 34 -9.05 -13.75 19.11
CA ALA A 34 -9.00 -13.94 17.66
C ALA A 34 -7.89 -14.89 17.19
N ASP A 35 -7.23 -15.64 18.07
CA ASP A 35 -6.23 -16.64 17.64
C ASP A 35 -6.84 -17.76 16.78
N LEU A 36 -8.13 -18.03 16.94
CA LEU A 36 -8.91 -18.89 16.04
C LEU A 36 -9.36 -18.17 14.76
N LEU A 37 -9.39 -16.85 14.79
CA LEU A 37 -9.66 -15.95 13.65
C LEU A 37 -8.43 -15.11 13.33
N SER A 38 -7.23 -15.71 13.45
CA SER A 38 -6.01 -15.03 13.02
C SER A 38 -6.18 -14.56 11.57
N ALA A 39 -5.65 -13.39 11.25
CA ALA A 39 -5.76 -12.84 9.89
C ALA A 39 -5.31 -13.86 8.83
N SER A 40 -4.28 -14.66 9.13
CA SER A 40 -3.80 -15.74 8.27
C SER A 40 -4.86 -16.83 8.03
N THR A 41 -5.63 -17.20 9.05
CA THR A 41 -6.71 -18.19 8.92
C THR A 41 -7.82 -17.65 8.02
N ILE A 42 -8.24 -16.40 8.22
CA ILE A 42 -9.26 -15.75 7.38
C ILE A 42 -8.78 -15.67 5.92
N PHE A 43 -7.54 -15.25 5.68
CA PHE A 43 -6.97 -15.16 4.33
C PHE A 43 -6.85 -16.52 3.66
N SER A 44 -6.51 -17.56 4.42
CA SER A 44 -6.47 -18.93 3.94
C SER A 44 -7.86 -19.47 3.60
N ILE A 45 -8.87 -19.19 4.42
CA ILE A 45 -10.27 -19.55 4.15
C ILE A 45 -10.77 -18.85 2.87
N ILE A 46 -10.46 -17.57 2.68
CA ILE A 46 -10.80 -16.84 1.45
C ILE A 46 -10.16 -17.52 0.24
N SER A 47 -8.87 -17.89 0.34
CA SER A 47 -8.15 -18.57 -0.74
C SER A 47 -8.78 -19.94 -1.05
N ILE A 48 -9.06 -20.76 -0.04
CA ILE A 48 -9.68 -22.08 -0.21
C ILE A 48 -11.07 -21.94 -0.83
N THR A 49 -11.87 -21.02 -0.35
CA THR A 49 -13.20 -20.72 -0.91
C THR A 49 -13.07 -20.32 -2.38
N GLY A 50 -12.08 -19.50 -2.73
CA GLY A 50 -11.78 -19.12 -4.11
C GLY A 50 -11.46 -20.32 -5.00
N VAL A 51 -10.63 -21.26 -4.52
CA VAL A 51 -10.30 -22.51 -5.24
C VAL A 51 -11.54 -23.36 -5.44
N LEU A 52 -12.36 -23.54 -4.39
CA LEU A 52 -13.58 -24.32 -4.48
C LEU A 52 -14.57 -23.73 -5.49
N PHE A 53 -14.75 -22.39 -5.49
CA PHE A 53 -15.58 -21.71 -6.47
C PHE A 53 -15.03 -21.88 -7.90
N PHE A 54 -13.73 -21.81 -8.08
CA PHE A 54 -13.10 -22.02 -9.38
C PHE A 54 -13.28 -23.45 -9.88
N MET A 55 -13.07 -24.45 -9.02
CA MET A 55 -13.12 -25.85 -9.41
C MET A 55 -14.55 -26.40 -9.60
N LEU A 56 -15.47 -26.01 -8.69
CA LEU A 56 -16.83 -26.59 -8.68
C LEU A 56 -17.83 -25.85 -9.55
N SER A 57 -17.48 -24.65 -10.06
CA SER A 57 -18.43 -23.84 -10.83
C SER A 57 -18.40 -24.17 -12.31
N ASN A 58 -19.57 -24.29 -12.91
CA ASN A 58 -19.74 -24.50 -14.34
C ASN A 58 -19.95 -23.21 -15.12
N THR A 59 -20.22 -22.08 -14.44
CA THR A 59 -20.48 -20.78 -15.09
C THR A 59 -19.23 -19.90 -15.03
N LEU A 60 -18.97 -19.19 -16.16
CA LEU A 60 -17.80 -18.32 -16.28
C LEU A 60 -17.77 -17.22 -15.20
N ALA A 61 -18.93 -16.64 -14.88
CA ALA A 61 -19.03 -15.62 -13.84
C ALA A 61 -18.58 -16.13 -12.47
N LYS A 62 -19.02 -17.31 -12.06
CA LYS A 62 -18.60 -17.92 -10.78
C LYS A 62 -17.14 -18.33 -10.78
N LYS A 63 -16.60 -18.80 -11.91
CA LYS A 63 -15.16 -19.08 -12.05
C LYS A 63 -14.33 -17.79 -11.87
N ASN A 64 -14.73 -16.70 -12.47
CA ASN A 64 -14.06 -15.40 -12.32
C ASN A 64 -14.11 -14.91 -10.86
N THR A 65 -15.26 -15.06 -10.19
CA THR A 65 -15.36 -14.75 -8.74
C THR A 65 -14.40 -15.61 -7.93
N GLY A 66 -14.28 -16.91 -8.23
CA GLY A 66 -13.33 -17.81 -7.60
C GLY A 66 -11.87 -17.36 -7.78
N ILE A 67 -11.50 -16.95 -9.00
CA ILE A 67 -10.15 -16.42 -9.28
C ILE A 67 -9.88 -15.14 -8.48
N ILE A 68 -10.85 -14.22 -8.40
CA ILE A 68 -10.71 -12.97 -7.63
C ILE A 68 -10.51 -13.27 -6.15
N LEU A 69 -11.32 -14.16 -5.56
CA LEU A 69 -11.19 -14.56 -4.15
C LEU A 69 -9.85 -15.24 -3.88
N LEU A 70 -9.43 -16.15 -4.77
CA LEU A 70 -8.13 -16.81 -4.65
C LEU A 70 -6.97 -15.80 -4.72
N ALA A 71 -7.00 -14.92 -5.72
CA ALA A 71 -5.98 -13.89 -5.88
C ALA A 71 -5.91 -12.94 -4.67
N LEU A 72 -7.06 -12.54 -4.13
CA LEU A 72 -7.14 -11.72 -2.92
C LEU A 72 -6.55 -12.45 -1.71
N GLY A 73 -6.91 -13.70 -1.49
CA GLY A 73 -6.39 -14.48 -0.39
C GLY A 73 -4.88 -14.73 -0.48
N VAL A 74 -4.36 -15.01 -1.67
CA VAL A 74 -2.91 -15.15 -1.91
C VAL A 74 -2.18 -13.84 -1.66
N LEU A 75 -2.73 -12.72 -2.12
CA LEU A 75 -2.17 -11.39 -1.89
C LEU A 75 -2.06 -11.09 -0.39
N LEU A 76 -3.15 -11.30 0.36
CA LEU A 76 -3.19 -11.02 1.80
C LEU A 76 -2.24 -11.93 2.60
N ASN A 77 -2.14 -13.22 2.24
CA ASN A 77 -1.15 -14.14 2.82
C ASN A 77 0.29 -13.70 2.49
N GLY A 78 0.56 -13.31 1.26
CA GLY A 78 1.87 -12.79 0.84
C GLY A 78 2.28 -11.54 1.63
N MET A 79 1.34 -10.62 1.89
CA MET A 79 1.59 -9.44 2.70
C MET A 79 1.92 -9.80 4.15
N GLN A 80 1.27 -10.81 4.72
CA GLN A 80 1.56 -11.28 6.07
C GLN A 80 2.95 -11.95 6.16
N LEU A 81 3.31 -12.76 5.18
CA LEU A 81 4.66 -13.33 5.08
C LEU A 81 5.72 -12.22 4.99
N MET A 82 5.47 -11.19 4.21
CA MET A 82 6.36 -10.05 4.09
C MET A 82 6.50 -9.29 5.42
N SER A 83 5.39 -9.07 6.14
CA SER A 83 5.41 -8.47 7.48
C SER A 83 6.23 -9.30 8.46
N SER A 84 6.10 -10.62 8.42
CA SER A 84 6.88 -11.54 9.26
C SER A 84 8.38 -11.50 8.90
N ALA A 85 8.72 -11.38 7.62
CA ALA A 85 10.10 -11.24 7.17
C ALA A 85 10.77 -9.93 7.62
N MET A 86 10.00 -8.90 7.98
CA MET A 86 10.51 -7.62 8.48
C MET A 86 10.87 -7.67 9.98
N ILE A 87 10.48 -8.72 10.72
CA ILE A 87 10.78 -8.83 12.16
C ILE A 87 12.28 -8.71 12.48
N PRO A 88 13.22 -9.32 11.74
CA PRO A 88 14.65 -9.18 12.02
C PRO A 88 15.19 -7.75 11.86
N LEU A 89 14.55 -6.90 11.06
CA LEU A 89 14.96 -5.50 10.89
C LEU A 89 14.74 -4.65 12.15
N ARG A 90 13.83 -5.09 13.04
CA ARG A 90 13.52 -4.42 14.31
C ARG A 90 14.72 -4.36 15.26
N ILE A 91 15.64 -5.32 15.17
CA ILE A 91 16.82 -5.44 16.02
C ILE A 91 18.11 -5.04 15.30
N ASN A 92 18.04 -4.66 14.05
CA ASN A 92 19.20 -4.22 13.30
C ASN A 92 19.53 -2.77 13.62
N ALA A 93 20.65 -2.54 14.35
CA ALA A 93 21.08 -1.22 14.79
C ALA A 93 21.29 -0.25 13.61
N SER A 94 21.81 -0.71 12.47
CA SER A 94 22.01 0.13 11.28
C SER A 94 20.69 0.60 10.69
N PHE A 95 19.67 -0.27 10.70
CA PHE A 95 18.34 0.08 10.23
C PHE A 95 17.65 1.07 11.19
N LEU A 96 17.76 0.85 12.50
CA LEU A 96 17.22 1.74 13.53
C LEU A 96 17.86 3.13 13.46
N ASN A 97 19.17 3.20 13.28
CA ASN A 97 19.89 4.47 13.11
C ASN A 97 19.48 5.20 11.82
N ALA A 98 19.30 4.48 10.72
CA ALA A 98 18.78 5.07 9.48
C ALA A 98 17.36 5.62 9.64
N MET A 99 16.53 4.95 10.45
CA MET A 99 15.17 5.42 10.76
C MET A 99 15.15 6.58 11.74
N SER A 100 16.09 6.66 12.71
CA SER A 100 16.18 7.78 13.67
C SER A 100 16.57 9.11 12.99
N VAL A 101 17.26 9.07 11.85
CA VAL A 101 17.55 10.25 11.02
C VAL A 101 16.29 10.79 10.33
N ALA A 102 15.20 10.01 10.31
CA ALA A 102 13.93 10.36 9.69
C ALA A 102 13.07 11.36 10.52
N SER A 103 13.69 12.27 11.27
CA SER A 103 13.01 13.38 11.94
C SER A 103 12.69 14.54 10.97
N ASN A 104 13.32 14.58 9.79
CA ASN A 104 13.04 15.58 8.78
C ASN A 104 11.90 15.14 7.84
N PRO A 105 10.79 15.90 7.75
CA PRO A 105 9.65 15.54 6.89
C PRO A 105 10.03 15.29 5.42
N PHE A 106 10.90 16.14 4.87
CA PHE A 106 11.34 16.00 3.47
C PHE A 106 12.14 14.72 3.24
N LEU A 107 12.96 14.33 4.21
CA LEU A 107 13.75 13.10 4.14
C LEU A 107 12.82 11.87 4.17
N CYS A 108 11.83 11.87 5.07
CA CYS A 108 10.83 10.81 5.15
C CYS A 108 10.05 10.67 3.84
N ILE A 109 9.59 11.76 3.25
CA ILE A 109 8.89 11.75 1.96
C ILE A 109 9.81 11.17 0.87
N THR A 110 11.05 11.60 0.81
CA THR A 110 12.03 11.11 -0.19
C THR A 110 12.28 9.61 -0.02
N ILE A 111 12.47 9.13 1.20
CA ILE A 111 12.63 7.70 1.50
C ILE A 111 11.37 6.93 1.08
N GLY A 112 10.18 7.43 1.40
CA GLY A 112 8.92 6.81 1.00
C GLY A 112 8.78 6.67 -0.52
N ILE A 113 9.13 7.73 -1.27
CA ILE A 113 9.16 7.70 -2.74
C ILE A 113 10.12 6.62 -3.24
N LEU A 114 11.35 6.59 -2.73
CA LEU A 114 12.37 5.64 -3.16
C LEU A 114 11.97 4.20 -2.85
N VAL A 115 11.46 3.94 -1.64
CA VAL A 115 11.01 2.60 -1.24
C VAL A 115 9.93 2.11 -2.20
N THR A 116 8.91 2.92 -2.46
CA THR A 116 7.81 2.52 -3.36
C THR A 116 8.26 2.41 -4.81
N ALA A 117 9.18 3.26 -5.26
CA ALA A 117 9.74 3.17 -6.61
C ALA A 117 10.50 1.85 -6.83
N VAL A 118 11.22 1.36 -5.81
CA VAL A 118 11.94 0.08 -5.85
C VAL A 118 10.99 -1.10 -5.72
N VAL A 119 10.10 -1.08 -4.74
CA VAL A 119 9.12 -2.15 -4.47
C VAL A 119 8.05 -2.21 -5.56
N GLN A 120 7.78 -1.09 -6.24
CA GLN A 120 6.78 -0.94 -7.31
C GLN A 120 5.34 -1.29 -6.86
N SER A 121 5.09 -1.28 -5.57
CA SER A 121 3.79 -1.56 -4.97
C SER A 121 3.58 -0.69 -3.73
N CYS A 122 2.69 0.28 -3.83
CA CYS A 122 2.36 1.16 -2.70
C CYS A 122 1.78 0.38 -1.52
N SER A 123 0.86 -0.54 -1.75
CA SER A 123 0.26 -1.35 -0.69
C SER A 123 1.28 -2.27 0.00
N ALA A 124 2.23 -2.85 -0.75
CA ALA A 124 3.33 -3.61 -0.17
C ALA A 124 4.24 -2.72 0.70
N SER A 125 4.59 -1.54 0.22
CA SER A 125 5.40 -0.56 0.96
C SER A 125 4.70 -0.11 2.25
N ILE A 126 3.39 0.17 2.19
CA ILE A 126 2.58 0.50 3.37
C ILE A 126 2.54 -0.68 4.35
N GLY A 127 2.41 -1.91 3.88
CA GLY A 127 2.45 -3.11 4.72
C GLY A 127 3.78 -3.25 5.47
N ILE A 128 4.91 -3.00 4.81
CA ILE A 128 6.24 -2.95 5.44
C ILE A 128 6.28 -1.87 6.51
N LEU A 129 5.85 -0.66 6.18
CA LEU A 129 5.82 0.46 7.11
C LEU A 129 4.93 0.18 8.33
N GLN A 130 3.76 -0.41 8.11
CA GLN A 130 2.84 -0.79 9.19
C GLN A 130 3.47 -1.83 10.11
N ALA A 131 4.12 -2.85 9.56
CA ALA A 131 4.87 -3.82 10.35
C ALA A 131 5.95 -3.17 11.21
N LEU A 132 6.65 -2.17 10.69
CA LEU A 132 7.66 -1.40 11.43
C LEU A 132 7.04 -0.46 12.47
N ALA A 133 5.94 0.19 12.16
CA ALA A 133 5.25 1.12 13.07
C ALA A 133 4.68 0.38 14.31
N VAL A 134 4.09 -0.80 14.13
CA VAL A 134 3.60 -1.64 15.25
C VAL A 134 4.73 -2.00 16.23
N THR A 135 5.98 -1.97 15.80
CA THR A 135 7.13 -2.25 16.67
C THR A 135 7.58 -1.07 17.54
N GLY A 136 7.02 0.11 17.30
CA GLY A 136 7.45 1.34 17.96
C GLY A 136 8.81 1.89 17.47
N VAL A 137 9.39 1.30 16.42
CA VAL A 137 10.66 1.74 15.84
C VAL A 137 10.52 3.05 15.08
N ILE A 138 9.36 3.30 14.52
CA ILE A 138 9.05 4.50 13.73
C ILE A 138 8.05 5.35 14.52
N GLU A 139 8.37 6.60 14.73
CA GLU A 139 7.46 7.57 15.31
C GLU A 139 6.25 7.79 14.39
N ASN A 140 5.05 7.95 14.96
CA ASN A 140 3.81 8.13 14.19
C ASN A 140 3.90 9.27 13.18
N ARG A 141 4.59 10.36 13.51
CA ARG A 141 4.82 11.48 12.59
C ARG A 141 5.65 11.07 11.37
N ALA A 142 6.77 10.39 11.61
CA ALA A 142 7.64 9.90 10.55
C ALA A 142 6.88 8.90 9.65
N ALA A 143 6.06 8.02 10.24
CA ALA A 143 5.22 7.10 9.50
C ALA A 143 4.25 7.82 8.53
N ILE A 144 3.63 8.91 8.96
CA ILE A 144 2.72 9.70 8.14
C ILE A 144 3.47 10.30 6.94
N TYR A 145 4.63 10.91 7.15
CA TYR A 145 5.44 11.48 6.07
C TYR A 145 5.94 10.41 5.09
N LEU A 146 6.31 9.24 5.60
CA LEU A 146 6.67 8.08 4.77
C LEU A 146 5.50 7.64 3.89
N VAL A 147 4.27 7.55 4.44
CA VAL A 147 3.06 7.20 3.66
C VAL A 147 2.80 8.20 2.53
N VAL A 148 2.92 9.50 2.81
CA VAL A 148 2.80 10.53 1.76
C VAL A 148 3.82 10.31 0.65
N GLY A 149 5.08 10.05 1.02
CA GLY A 149 6.13 9.72 0.05
C GLY A 149 5.83 8.45 -0.73
N MET A 150 5.35 7.41 -0.05
CA MET A 150 4.98 6.14 -0.69
C MET A 150 3.84 6.30 -1.70
N SER A 151 2.86 7.14 -1.41
CA SER A 151 1.76 7.45 -2.35
C SER A 151 2.30 8.13 -3.60
N ILE A 152 3.15 9.15 -3.46
CA ILE A 152 3.79 9.82 -4.59
C ILE A 152 4.69 8.83 -5.36
N GLY A 153 5.42 7.97 -4.67
CA GLY A 153 6.28 6.93 -5.27
C GLY A 153 5.54 5.94 -6.14
N ALA A 154 4.24 5.73 -5.90
CA ALA A 154 3.38 4.87 -6.72
C ALA A 154 3.26 5.33 -8.18
N CYS A 155 3.53 6.61 -8.46
CA CYS A 155 3.54 7.14 -9.83
C CYS A 155 4.77 6.68 -10.63
N VAL A 156 5.87 6.32 -9.98
CA VAL A 156 7.15 6.06 -10.66
C VAL A 156 7.06 4.91 -11.68
N PRO A 157 6.50 3.73 -11.36
CA PRO A 157 6.32 2.67 -12.36
C PRO A 157 5.46 3.10 -13.55
N VAL A 158 4.41 3.90 -13.28
CA VAL A 158 3.51 4.41 -14.32
C VAL A 158 4.21 5.41 -15.21
N LEU A 159 5.04 6.29 -14.65
CA LEU A 159 5.86 7.23 -15.41
C LEU A 159 6.89 6.49 -16.26
N LEU A 160 7.57 5.48 -15.72
CA LEU A 160 8.53 4.67 -16.47
C LEU A 160 7.85 3.94 -17.64
N SER A 161 6.68 3.33 -17.41
CA SER A 161 5.92 2.65 -18.47
C SER A 161 5.40 3.61 -19.54
N SER A 162 5.26 4.90 -19.21
CA SER A 162 4.79 5.92 -20.14
C SER A 162 5.85 6.39 -21.15
N ILE A 163 7.13 6.05 -20.95
CA ILE A 163 8.24 6.49 -21.82
C ILE A 163 8.02 6.02 -23.26
N GLY A 164 7.52 4.78 -23.44
CA GLY A 164 7.18 4.22 -24.75
C GLY A 164 5.73 4.41 -25.20
N ALA A 165 4.91 5.08 -24.39
CA ALA A 165 3.49 5.23 -24.65
C ALA A 165 3.18 6.40 -25.60
N ASN A 166 1.96 6.37 -26.18
CA ASN A 166 1.44 7.48 -26.97
C ASN A 166 1.21 8.73 -26.12
N MET A 167 0.95 9.88 -26.77
CA MET A 167 0.80 11.18 -26.12
C MET A 167 -0.26 11.17 -25.00
N ASN A 168 -1.38 10.45 -25.18
CA ASN A 168 -2.43 10.36 -24.17
C ASN A 168 -1.98 9.52 -22.95
N GLY A 169 -1.23 8.45 -23.15
CA GLY A 169 -0.66 7.65 -22.07
C GLY A 169 0.32 8.46 -21.22
N ARG A 170 1.20 9.23 -21.85
CA ARG A 170 2.14 10.13 -21.16
C ARG A 170 1.40 11.18 -20.35
N ARG A 171 0.39 11.86 -20.95
CA ARG A 171 -0.44 12.84 -20.24
C ARG A 171 -1.17 12.22 -19.04
N THR A 172 -1.68 11.00 -19.18
CA THR A 172 -2.33 10.28 -18.09
C THR A 172 -1.33 9.98 -16.95
N ALA A 173 -0.12 9.55 -17.26
CA ALA A 173 0.92 9.30 -16.26
C ALA A 173 1.33 10.58 -15.49
N PHE A 174 1.48 11.70 -16.19
CA PHE A 174 1.75 12.99 -15.53
C PHE A 174 0.55 13.47 -14.70
N SER A 175 -0.68 13.25 -15.16
CA SER A 175 -1.88 13.56 -14.35
C SER A 175 -1.90 12.78 -13.05
N TYR A 176 -1.43 11.54 -13.04
CA TYR A 176 -1.28 10.73 -11.85
C TYR A 176 -0.28 11.36 -10.87
N LEU A 177 0.91 11.71 -11.35
CA LEU A 177 1.92 12.37 -10.53
C LEU A 177 1.39 13.68 -9.90
N TYR A 178 0.72 14.52 -10.70
CA TYR A 178 0.13 15.77 -10.18
C TYR A 178 -0.95 15.51 -9.14
N PHE A 179 -1.80 14.52 -9.35
CA PHE A 179 -2.84 14.16 -8.40
C PHE A 179 -2.25 13.75 -7.05
N ASP A 180 -1.27 12.85 -7.04
CA ASP A 180 -0.66 12.36 -5.81
C ASP A 180 0.22 13.44 -5.13
N ALA A 181 0.93 14.24 -5.91
CA ALA A 181 1.74 15.34 -5.37
C ALA A 181 0.87 16.44 -4.73
N ILE A 182 -0.21 16.83 -5.39
CA ILE A 182 -1.16 17.82 -4.83
C ILE A 182 -1.88 17.24 -3.62
N GLY A 183 -2.35 16.00 -3.70
CA GLY A 183 -2.99 15.31 -2.59
C GLY A 183 -2.06 15.20 -1.37
N GLY A 184 -0.81 14.83 -1.60
CA GLY A 184 0.23 14.77 -0.57
C GLY A 184 0.51 16.14 0.05
N ALA A 185 0.62 17.21 -0.76
CA ALA A 185 0.83 18.57 -0.28
C ALA A 185 -0.35 19.07 0.58
N VAL A 186 -1.58 18.85 0.13
CA VAL A 186 -2.79 19.21 0.88
C VAL A 186 -2.83 18.46 2.22
N PHE A 187 -2.52 17.17 2.19
CA PHE A 187 -2.51 16.35 3.41
C PHE A 187 -1.43 16.80 4.40
N MET A 188 -0.25 17.21 3.91
CA MET A 188 0.81 17.77 4.74
C MET A 188 0.38 19.07 5.44
N ILE A 189 -0.29 19.97 4.71
CA ILE A 189 -0.81 21.22 5.29
C ILE A 189 -1.83 20.92 6.39
N LEU A 190 -2.76 19.99 6.16
CA LEU A 190 -3.77 19.62 7.15
C LEU A 190 -3.19 18.97 8.41
N ILE A 191 -2.08 18.24 8.30
CA ILE A 191 -1.39 17.65 9.45
C ILE A 191 -0.63 18.71 10.24
N GLU A 192 0.02 19.63 9.55
CA GLU A 192 0.75 20.73 10.18
C GLU A 192 -0.20 21.64 10.97
N ASP A 193 -1.38 21.95 10.43
CA ASP A 193 -2.41 22.76 11.06
C ASP A 193 -2.93 22.10 12.36
N ARG A 194 -3.09 20.78 12.39
CA ARG A 194 -3.46 20.05 13.61
C ARG A 194 -2.42 20.12 14.73
N LYS A 195 -1.17 20.41 14.46
CA LYS A 195 -0.13 20.61 15.50
C LYS A 195 -0.36 21.88 16.32
N SER A 196 -1.11 22.83 15.79
CA SER A 196 -1.43 24.08 16.51
C SER A 196 -2.56 23.93 17.52
N VAL A 197 -3.22 22.76 17.58
CA VAL A 197 -4.43 22.51 18.39
C VAL A 197 -4.18 21.51 19.55
N VAL A 198 -2.99 20.89 19.63
CA VAL A 198 -2.53 20.02 20.72
C VAL A 198 -1.25 20.57 21.32
#